data_b735fbf55a1cda27550067c4c766eb85
#
_entry.id   b735fbf55a1cda27550067c4c766eb85
#
_cell.length_a   1.000
_cell.length_b   1.000
_cell.length_c   1.000
_cell.angle_alpha   90.00
_cell.angle_beta   90.00
_cell.angle_gamma   90.00
#
_symmetry.space_group_name_H-M   'P 1'
#
loop_
_entity.id
_entity.type
_entity.pdbx_description
1 polymer ?
#
loop_
_entity_poly.entity_id
_entity_poly.type
_entity_poly.pdbx_seq_one_letter_code
_entity_poly.pdbx_strand_id
1 'polypeptide(L)'
;HNAFLDMMDGALSGKTGFTADAGYCYVGSLRRDKRTFIVALLACGWPNNKGYKWKDTRKLMEYGLEHYQYQEIDKKMQIPEIKVAGGVDDKKPYQYCLNVPVKIERPAEENSKILIRDGEELRAKLELAKYWNAPLKKGEKVGMLTYYLESQKIAEYPLSIKKTVKKRTVWWCICWVVKNARL
;
A
#
# COMPACT_ATOMS: atom_id res chain seq x y z
N HIS A 1 0.30 -38.26 7.94
CA HIS A 1 1.22 -38.00 6.82
C HIS A 1 0.67 -36.86 5.97
N ASN A 2 1.50 -35.88 5.68
CA ASN A 2 1.13 -34.71 4.85
C ASN A 2 1.68 -34.94 3.43
N ALA A 3 0.90 -35.61 2.58
CA ALA A 3 1.31 -35.91 1.23
C ALA A 3 1.50 -34.67 0.34
N PHE A 4 0.98 -33.51 0.74
CA PHE A 4 1.13 -32.27 -0.03
C PHE A 4 2.60 -31.82 -0.16
N LEU A 5 3.43 -32.12 0.83
CA LEU A 5 4.86 -31.76 0.81
C LEU A 5 5.62 -32.39 -0.35
N ASP A 6 5.19 -33.59 -0.76
CA ASP A 6 5.81 -34.33 -1.86
C ASP A 6 5.09 -34.11 -3.22
N MET A 7 3.94 -33.41 -3.19
CA MET A 7 3.08 -33.27 -4.37
C MET A 7 3.37 -32.00 -5.20
N MET A 8 3.83 -30.96 -4.56
CA MET A 8 4.06 -29.66 -5.23
C MET A 8 5.37 -29.05 -4.78
N ASP A 9 6.16 -28.64 -5.76
CA ASP A 9 7.36 -27.86 -5.48
C ASP A 9 7.02 -26.55 -4.79
N GLY A 10 7.75 -26.23 -3.70
CA GLY A 10 7.51 -25.07 -2.87
C GLY A 10 6.49 -25.28 -1.75
N ALA A 11 5.94 -26.50 -1.57
CA ALA A 11 5.12 -26.81 -0.40
C ALA A 11 5.95 -26.66 0.89
N LEU A 12 5.40 -25.92 1.87
CA LEU A 12 6.12 -25.58 3.12
C LEU A 12 5.63 -26.41 4.30
N SER A 13 4.34 -26.43 4.51
CA SER A 13 3.73 -27.04 5.70
C SER A 13 2.26 -27.35 5.47
N GLY A 14 1.67 -28.11 6.39
CA GLY A 14 0.23 -28.32 6.43
C GLY A 14 -0.17 -29.26 7.54
N LYS A 15 -1.46 -29.23 7.86
CA LYS A 15 -2.09 -30.06 8.87
C LYS A 15 -3.39 -30.65 8.37
N THR A 16 -3.54 -31.95 8.49
CA THR A 16 -4.80 -32.67 8.22
C THR A 16 -5.63 -32.81 9.49
N GLY A 17 -6.93 -32.79 9.34
CA GLY A 17 -7.89 -33.13 10.37
C GLY A 17 -8.99 -34.03 9.82
N PHE A 18 -9.61 -34.84 10.68
CA PHE A 18 -10.77 -35.67 10.34
C PHE A 18 -11.62 -35.92 11.56
N THR A 19 -12.91 -35.73 11.43
CA THR A 19 -13.93 -36.28 12.31
C THR A 19 -15.06 -36.87 11.44
N ALA A 20 -15.87 -37.76 11.98
CA ALA A 20 -16.97 -38.34 11.22
C ALA A 20 -17.96 -37.27 10.72
N ASP A 21 -18.22 -36.27 11.54
CA ASP A 21 -19.16 -35.17 11.22
C ASP A 21 -18.55 -34.10 10.29
N ALA A 22 -17.28 -33.74 10.50
CA ALA A 22 -16.62 -32.66 9.72
C ALA A 22 -15.99 -33.15 8.42
N GLY A 23 -15.81 -34.45 8.21
CA GLY A 23 -15.09 -34.99 7.07
C GLY A 23 -13.58 -34.66 7.13
N TYR A 24 -12.88 -34.80 6.02
CA TYR A 24 -11.49 -34.43 5.91
C TYR A 24 -11.32 -32.91 5.79
N CYS A 25 -10.50 -32.36 6.67
CA CYS A 25 -10.08 -30.96 6.64
C CYS A 25 -8.57 -30.89 6.40
N TYR A 26 -8.12 -29.82 5.76
CA TYR A 26 -6.72 -29.59 5.50
C TYR A 26 -6.41 -28.10 5.45
N VAL A 27 -5.32 -27.69 6.08
CA VAL A 27 -4.70 -26.38 5.90
C VAL A 27 -3.28 -26.64 5.41
N GLY A 28 -2.88 -25.95 4.35
CA GLY A 28 -1.54 -26.07 3.82
C GLY A 28 -1.02 -24.76 3.24
N SER A 29 0.31 -24.63 3.16
CA SER A 29 0.96 -23.45 2.59
C SER A 29 1.99 -23.86 1.54
N LEU A 30 2.11 -23.00 0.52
CA LEU A 30 3.05 -23.13 -0.59
C LEU A 30 3.71 -21.79 -0.83
N ARG A 31 5.04 -21.80 -1.07
CA ARG A 31 5.80 -20.63 -1.53
C ARG A 31 6.50 -20.95 -2.84
N ARG A 32 6.15 -20.21 -3.88
CA ARG A 32 6.80 -20.33 -5.20
C ARG A 32 6.85 -18.94 -5.86
N ASP A 33 7.93 -18.63 -6.56
CA ASP A 33 8.14 -17.36 -7.28
C ASP A 33 7.93 -16.12 -6.37
N LYS A 34 8.42 -16.22 -5.12
CA LYS A 34 8.26 -15.21 -4.05
C LYS A 34 6.80 -14.96 -3.63
N ARG A 35 5.84 -15.73 -4.11
CA ARG A 35 4.43 -15.69 -3.71
C ARG A 35 4.14 -16.79 -2.69
N THR A 36 3.37 -16.46 -1.67
CA THR A 36 2.93 -17.42 -0.65
C THR A 36 1.44 -17.55 -0.69
N PHE A 37 0.96 -18.79 -0.81
CA PHE A 37 -0.47 -19.12 -0.79
C PHE A 37 -0.76 -20.04 0.39
N ILE A 38 -1.92 -19.83 0.99
CA ILE A 38 -2.46 -20.67 2.06
C ILE A 38 -3.81 -21.17 1.58
N VAL A 39 -4.03 -22.47 1.67
CA VAL A 39 -5.32 -23.09 1.40
C VAL A 39 -5.90 -23.64 2.70
N ALA A 40 -7.20 -23.48 2.90
CA ALA A 40 -7.97 -24.10 3.97
C ALA A 40 -9.16 -24.82 3.35
N LEU A 41 -9.22 -26.14 3.53
CA LEU A 41 -10.28 -27.01 3.04
C LEU A 41 -11.06 -27.57 4.24
N LEU A 42 -12.36 -27.46 4.19
CA LEU A 42 -13.29 -28.01 5.17
C LEU A 42 -14.21 -29.02 4.48
N ALA A 43 -14.55 -30.08 5.18
CA ALA A 43 -15.44 -31.12 4.66
C ALA A 43 -15.04 -31.67 3.28
N CYS A 44 -13.77 -31.83 3.04
CA CYS A 44 -13.20 -32.22 1.74
C CYS A 44 -13.07 -33.74 1.63
N GLY A 45 -14.22 -34.41 1.58
CA GLY A 45 -14.36 -35.87 1.48
C GLY A 45 -14.49 -36.58 2.81
N TRP A 46 -14.93 -37.84 2.73
CA TRP A 46 -15.10 -38.80 3.82
C TRP A 46 -14.27 -40.04 3.56
N PRO A 47 -14.32 -41.09 4.41
CA PRO A 47 -13.37 -42.24 4.31
C PRO A 47 -13.19 -42.85 2.95
N ASN A 48 -14.21 -42.86 2.09
CA ASN A 48 -14.12 -43.39 0.72
C ASN A 48 -13.42 -42.43 -0.28
N ASN A 49 -13.21 -41.15 0.11
CA ASN A 49 -12.68 -40.07 -0.75
C ASN A 49 -11.49 -39.37 -0.12
N LYS A 50 -10.57 -40.11 0.48
CA LYS A 50 -9.37 -39.60 1.18
C LYS A 50 -8.46 -38.71 0.31
N GLY A 51 -8.50 -38.87 -1.02
CA GLY A 51 -7.67 -38.17 -1.99
C GLY A 51 -8.17 -36.76 -2.36
N TYR A 52 -9.44 -36.43 -2.11
CA TYR A 52 -10.04 -35.15 -2.54
C TYR A 52 -9.30 -33.93 -2.02
N LYS A 53 -8.95 -33.90 -0.73
CA LYS A 53 -8.19 -32.80 -0.14
C LYS A 53 -6.88 -32.52 -0.87
N TRP A 54 -6.19 -33.53 -1.37
CA TRP A 54 -4.94 -33.37 -2.11
C TRP A 54 -5.18 -32.83 -3.52
N LYS A 55 -6.18 -33.37 -4.22
CA LYS A 55 -6.59 -32.91 -5.55
C LYS A 55 -7.04 -31.45 -5.51
N ASP A 56 -7.88 -31.09 -4.55
CA ASP A 56 -8.42 -29.74 -4.42
C ASP A 56 -7.35 -28.74 -3.94
N THR A 57 -6.46 -29.16 -3.02
CA THR A 57 -5.30 -28.36 -2.64
C THR A 57 -4.44 -28.02 -3.86
N ARG A 58 -4.09 -29.02 -4.67
CA ARG A 58 -3.31 -28.80 -5.89
C ARG A 58 -4.00 -27.80 -6.82
N LYS A 59 -5.27 -28.04 -7.13
CA LYS A 59 -6.05 -27.20 -8.02
C LYS A 59 -6.11 -25.74 -7.55
N LEU A 60 -6.32 -25.50 -6.25
CA LEU A 60 -6.36 -24.15 -5.69
C LEU A 60 -4.98 -23.47 -5.71
N MET A 61 -3.92 -24.22 -5.41
CA MET A 61 -2.56 -23.68 -5.45
C MET A 61 -2.11 -23.36 -6.88
N GLU A 62 -2.41 -24.20 -7.85
CA GLU A 62 -2.16 -23.97 -9.28
C GLU A 62 -2.94 -22.74 -9.75
N TYR A 63 -4.22 -22.63 -9.40
CA TYR A 63 -5.02 -21.44 -9.69
C TYR A 63 -4.39 -20.17 -9.12
N GLY A 64 -3.93 -20.21 -7.87
CA GLY A 64 -3.25 -19.07 -7.25
C GLY A 64 -1.96 -18.70 -7.98
N LEU A 65 -1.16 -19.69 -8.38
CA LEU A 65 0.09 -19.48 -9.12
C LEU A 65 -0.14 -18.93 -10.54
N GLU A 66 -1.20 -19.37 -11.21
CA GLU A 66 -1.54 -18.93 -12.56
C GLU A 66 -2.11 -17.51 -12.60
N HIS A 67 -3.02 -17.20 -11.67
CA HIS A 67 -3.86 -16.02 -11.78
C HIS A 67 -3.49 -14.86 -10.86
N TYR A 68 -2.59 -15.03 -9.89
CA TYR A 68 -2.22 -13.97 -8.97
C TYR A 68 -0.78 -13.52 -9.15
N GLN A 69 -0.57 -12.23 -9.29
CA GLN A 69 0.75 -11.61 -9.44
C GLN A 69 0.93 -10.41 -8.52
N TYR A 70 2.18 -10.15 -8.11
CA TYR A 70 2.47 -8.92 -7.36
C TYR A 70 2.47 -7.71 -8.27
N GLN A 71 1.68 -6.72 -7.89
CA GLN A 71 1.70 -5.39 -8.49
C GLN A 71 2.24 -4.35 -7.49
N GLU A 72 3.10 -3.47 -7.96
CA GLU A 72 3.58 -2.33 -7.15
C GLU A 72 2.51 -1.25 -7.07
N ILE A 73 2.16 -0.86 -5.85
CA ILE A 73 1.08 0.10 -5.57
C ILE A 73 1.41 1.50 -6.10
N ASP A 74 2.70 1.89 -6.15
CA ASP A 74 3.11 3.29 -6.38
C ASP A 74 3.83 3.59 -7.66
N LYS A 75 4.10 2.62 -8.49
CA LYS A 75 5.02 2.78 -9.63
C LYS A 75 4.65 3.92 -10.59
N LYS A 76 3.44 4.48 -10.51
CA LYS A 76 2.93 5.49 -11.46
C LYS A 76 2.30 6.73 -10.83
N MET A 77 2.24 6.84 -9.49
CA MET A 77 1.53 7.95 -8.88
C MET A 77 2.45 9.14 -8.58
N GLN A 78 2.27 10.21 -9.35
CA GLN A 78 2.86 11.50 -9.06
C GLN A 78 1.94 12.29 -8.14
N ILE A 79 2.39 12.57 -6.91
CA ILE A 79 1.66 13.43 -5.99
C ILE A 79 1.90 14.89 -6.39
N PRO A 80 0.84 15.64 -6.71
CA PRO A 80 1.00 17.05 -7.08
C PRO A 80 1.47 17.89 -5.89
N GLU A 81 2.17 18.97 -6.19
CA GLU A 81 2.51 19.98 -5.18
C GLU A 81 1.25 20.77 -4.77
N ILE A 82 1.22 21.20 -3.51
CA ILE A 82 0.19 22.10 -3.01
C ILE A 82 0.63 23.54 -3.13
N LYS A 83 -0.31 24.47 -3.28
CA LYS A 83 -0.07 25.92 -3.30
C LYS A 83 -0.30 26.48 -1.90
N VAL A 84 0.71 27.13 -1.34
CA VAL A 84 0.65 27.74 -0.01
C VAL A 84 0.77 29.25 -0.11
N ALA A 85 -0.34 29.95 0.18
CA ALA A 85 -0.41 31.40 0.17
C ALA A 85 0.21 32.00 1.44
N GLY A 86 0.77 33.20 1.32
CA GLY A 86 1.35 33.95 2.45
C GLY A 86 2.61 33.30 3.04
N GLY A 87 3.23 32.40 2.33
CA GLY A 87 4.50 31.79 2.71
C GLY A 87 5.70 32.65 2.40
N VAL A 88 6.86 32.31 3.00
CA VAL A 88 8.16 32.95 2.71
C VAL A 88 9.13 31.93 2.13
N ASP A 89 9.85 32.39 1.12
CA ASP A 89 11.00 31.69 0.52
C ASP A 89 12.09 32.72 0.24
N ASP A 90 13.25 32.59 0.87
CA ASP A 90 14.36 33.53 0.73
C ASP A 90 14.91 33.61 -0.71
N LYS A 91 14.72 32.52 -1.47
CA LYS A 91 15.12 32.45 -2.89
C LYS A 91 14.09 33.09 -3.83
N LYS A 92 12.85 33.24 -3.37
CA LYS A 92 11.72 33.78 -4.14
C LYS A 92 10.91 34.77 -3.29
N PRO A 93 11.53 35.90 -2.86
CA PRO A 93 10.94 36.76 -1.84
C PRO A 93 9.65 37.47 -2.28
N TYR A 94 9.48 37.67 -3.59
CA TYR A 94 8.28 38.33 -4.14
C TYR A 94 7.13 37.38 -4.41
N GLN A 95 7.37 36.04 -4.35
CA GLN A 95 6.33 35.06 -4.62
C GLN A 95 5.41 34.92 -3.41
N TYR A 96 4.14 35.30 -3.57
CA TYR A 96 3.13 35.20 -2.49
C TYR A 96 2.61 33.78 -2.28
N CYS A 97 2.53 33.00 -3.35
CA CYS A 97 2.03 31.63 -3.34
C CYS A 97 3.15 30.67 -3.71
N LEU A 98 3.53 29.80 -2.78
CA LEU A 98 4.63 28.84 -2.94
C LEU A 98 4.11 27.47 -3.35
N ASN A 99 4.81 26.80 -4.26
CA ASN A 99 4.59 25.37 -4.51
C ASN A 99 5.38 24.57 -3.48
N VAL A 100 4.68 23.67 -2.79
CA VAL A 100 5.25 22.88 -1.69
C VAL A 100 5.09 21.40 -2.01
N PRO A 101 6.21 20.65 -2.07
CA PRO A 101 6.17 19.23 -2.34
C PRO A 101 5.57 18.46 -1.18
N VAL A 102 4.74 17.48 -1.54
CA VAL A 102 4.06 16.56 -0.63
C VAL A 102 4.77 15.21 -0.67
N LYS A 103 4.70 14.45 0.42
CA LYS A 103 5.16 13.06 0.51
C LYS A 103 4.07 12.16 1.07
N ILE A 104 4.13 10.89 0.69
CA ILE A 104 3.32 9.85 1.28
C ILE A 104 4.00 9.39 2.57
N GLU A 105 3.28 9.35 3.68
CA GLU A 105 3.76 8.79 4.95
C GLU A 105 3.42 7.31 4.99
N ARG A 106 4.43 6.48 4.77
CA ARG A 106 4.32 5.03 4.87
C ARG A 106 5.13 4.47 6.01
N PRO A 107 4.64 3.39 6.65
CA PRO A 107 5.48 2.57 7.52
C PRO A 107 6.68 2.03 6.73
N ALA A 108 7.88 2.08 7.32
CA ALA A 108 9.11 1.66 6.65
C ALA A 108 9.13 0.16 6.28
N GLU A 109 8.35 -0.66 6.98
CA GLU A 109 8.26 -2.11 6.80
C GLU A 109 7.17 -2.56 5.84
N GLU A 110 6.34 -1.64 5.35
CA GLU A 110 5.20 -1.98 4.51
C GLU A 110 5.64 -2.25 3.07
N ASN A 111 5.35 -3.46 2.59
CA ASN A 111 5.58 -3.83 1.19
C ASN A 111 4.78 -2.92 0.26
N SER A 112 5.47 -2.28 -0.67
CA SER A 112 4.83 -1.51 -1.75
C SER A 112 4.14 -2.38 -2.80
N LYS A 113 4.03 -3.70 -2.55
CA LYS A 113 3.48 -4.69 -3.48
C LYS A 113 2.26 -5.36 -2.88
N ILE A 114 1.23 -5.47 -3.69
CA ILE A 114 0.02 -6.23 -3.38
C ILE A 114 -0.12 -7.41 -4.36
N LEU A 115 -0.61 -8.53 -3.87
CA LEU A 115 -0.95 -9.68 -4.70
C LEU A 115 -2.37 -9.49 -5.23
N ILE A 116 -2.52 -9.39 -6.54
CA ILE A 116 -3.80 -9.20 -7.21
C ILE A 116 -4.03 -10.29 -8.25
N ARG A 117 -5.29 -10.61 -8.48
CA ARG A 117 -5.73 -11.57 -9.49
C ARG A 117 -5.81 -10.90 -10.86
N ASP A 118 -5.64 -11.70 -11.91
CA ASP A 118 -5.87 -11.26 -13.28
C ASP A 118 -7.28 -10.68 -13.44
N GLY A 119 -7.36 -9.48 -14.03
CA GLY A 119 -8.61 -8.76 -14.23
C GLY A 119 -9.08 -7.91 -13.05
N GLU A 120 -8.47 -8.01 -11.87
CA GLU A 120 -8.74 -7.08 -10.76
C GLU A 120 -8.07 -5.73 -11.00
N GLU A 121 -8.78 -4.65 -10.71
CA GLU A 121 -8.29 -3.30 -10.94
C GLU A 121 -7.91 -2.61 -9.62
N LEU A 122 -6.63 -2.21 -9.55
CA LEU A 122 -6.11 -1.39 -8.46
C LEU A 122 -6.36 0.10 -8.77
N ARG A 123 -7.20 0.75 -7.97
CA ARG A 123 -7.53 2.17 -8.08
C ARG A 123 -6.95 2.96 -6.92
N ALA A 124 -6.44 4.14 -7.22
CA ALA A 124 -5.95 5.07 -6.21
C ALA A 124 -6.84 6.32 -6.17
N LYS A 125 -7.31 6.70 -4.98
CA LYS A 125 -8.06 7.93 -4.73
C LYS A 125 -7.18 8.90 -3.97
N LEU A 126 -6.93 10.06 -4.57
CA LEU A 126 -6.16 11.14 -3.98
C LEU A 126 -7.09 12.22 -3.43
N GLU A 127 -7.08 12.43 -2.12
CA GLU A 127 -7.77 13.51 -1.44
C GLU A 127 -6.73 14.52 -0.96
N LEU A 128 -6.52 15.59 -1.72
CA LEU A 128 -5.51 16.62 -1.46
C LEU A 128 -6.09 17.99 -1.76
N ALA A 129 -6.19 18.85 -0.74
CA ALA A 129 -6.55 20.24 -0.94
C ALA A 129 -5.41 20.99 -1.65
N LYS A 130 -5.74 21.60 -2.78
CA LYS A 130 -4.73 22.29 -3.63
C LYS A 130 -4.19 23.58 -3.02
N TYR A 131 -4.96 24.26 -2.16
CA TYR A 131 -4.64 25.58 -1.60
C TYR A 131 -4.61 25.54 -0.08
N TRP A 132 -3.56 26.11 0.47
CA TRP A 132 -3.30 26.20 1.90
C TRP A 132 -2.79 27.60 2.25
N ASN A 133 -2.86 27.97 3.52
CA ASN A 133 -2.31 29.21 4.05
C ASN A 133 -1.12 28.93 4.97
N ALA A 134 -0.08 29.74 4.87
CA ALA A 134 1.04 29.68 5.83
C ALA A 134 0.60 30.21 7.22
N PRO A 135 1.17 29.71 8.32
CA PRO A 135 2.31 28.80 8.37
C PRO A 135 1.89 27.31 8.24
N LEU A 136 2.78 26.48 7.70
CA LEU A 136 2.64 25.02 7.72
C LEU A 136 3.94 24.39 8.24
N LYS A 137 3.85 23.37 9.06
CA LYS A 137 5.01 22.67 9.63
C LYS A 137 5.36 21.42 8.81
N LYS A 138 6.67 21.14 8.65
CA LYS A 138 7.12 19.87 8.06
C LYS A 138 6.45 18.68 8.75
N GLY A 139 5.89 17.75 7.98
CA GLY A 139 5.16 16.60 8.46
C GLY A 139 3.67 16.88 8.72
N GLU A 140 3.19 18.12 8.54
CA GLU A 140 1.76 18.44 8.68
C GLU A 140 0.96 17.73 7.61
N LYS A 141 -0.15 17.08 8.02
CA LYS A 141 -1.04 16.32 7.15
C LYS A 141 -1.85 17.27 6.27
N VAL A 142 -1.79 17.07 4.97
CA VAL A 142 -2.47 17.91 3.97
C VAL A 142 -3.43 17.13 3.08
N GLY A 143 -3.48 15.82 3.24
CA GLY A 143 -4.37 14.97 2.46
C GLY A 143 -4.26 13.50 2.80
N MET A 144 -4.88 12.68 1.97
CA MET A 144 -4.94 11.25 2.10
C MET A 144 -4.85 10.59 0.72
N LEU A 145 -4.10 9.50 0.64
CA LEU A 145 -4.03 8.62 -0.51
C LEU A 145 -4.62 7.27 -0.11
N THR A 146 -5.71 6.86 -0.76
CA THR A 146 -6.40 5.61 -0.47
C THR A 146 -6.35 4.71 -1.70
N TYR A 147 -5.99 3.44 -1.50
CA TYR A 147 -5.98 2.41 -2.53
C TYR A 147 -7.17 1.47 -2.37
N TYR A 148 -7.79 1.16 -3.49
CA TYR A 148 -8.92 0.23 -3.58
C TYR A 148 -8.57 -0.88 -4.56
N LEU A 149 -8.86 -2.12 -4.16
CA LEU A 149 -8.92 -3.25 -5.08
C LEU A 149 -10.41 -3.48 -5.37
N GLU A 150 -10.82 -3.26 -6.61
CA GLU A 150 -12.23 -3.16 -6.97
C GLU A 150 -12.97 -2.11 -6.11
N SER A 151 -13.86 -2.54 -5.21
CA SER A 151 -14.58 -1.69 -4.26
C SER A 151 -14.04 -1.75 -2.83
N GLN A 152 -13.09 -2.63 -2.55
CA GLN A 152 -12.55 -2.83 -1.21
C GLN A 152 -11.36 -1.91 -0.95
N LYS A 153 -11.42 -1.14 0.14
CA LYS A 153 -10.26 -0.37 0.61
C LYS A 153 -9.19 -1.32 1.15
N ILE A 154 -7.98 -1.24 0.59
CA ILE A 154 -6.86 -2.11 0.94
C ILE A 154 -5.72 -1.40 1.68
N ALA A 155 -5.53 -0.09 1.42
CA ALA A 155 -4.52 0.69 2.10
C ALA A 155 -4.90 2.17 2.14
N GLU A 156 -4.38 2.89 3.14
CA GLU A 156 -4.61 4.33 3.29
C GLU A 156 -3.36 4.98 3.88
N TYR A 157 -2.84 6.02 3.21
CA TYR A 157 -1.62 6.71 3.61
C TYR A 157 -1.84 8.21 3.75
N PRO A 158 -1.49 8.81 4.90
CA PRO A 158 -1.51 10.26 5.04
C PRO A 158 -0.50 10.92 4.09
N LEU A 159 -0.87 12.07 3.58
CA LEU A 159 0.00 12.94 2.80
C LEU A 159 0.46 14.09 3.68
N SER A 160 1.77 14.33 3.72
CA SER A 160 2.36 15.40 4.51
C SER A 160 3.31 16.28 3.71
N ILE A 161 3.54 17.50 4.16
CA ILE A 161 4.48 18.41 3.51
C ILE A 161 5.93 18.06 3.84
N LYS A 162 6.81 18.20 2.83
CA LYS A 162 8.25 17.88 2.97
C LYS A 162 9.05 18.96 3.68
N LYS A 163 8.59 20.21 3.69
CA LYS A 163 9.30 21.35 4.28
C LYS A 163 8.38 22.28 5.05
N THR A 164 8.90 22.93 6.09
CA THR A 164 8.18 23.98 6.82
C THR A 164 8.04 25.21 5.95
N VAL A 165 6.84 25.81 5.93
CA VAL A 165 6.56 27.10 5.29
C VAL A 165 6.21 28.10 6.39
N LYS A 166 7.08 29.09 6.59
CA LYS A 166 6.84 30.16 7.56
C LYS A 166 5.87 31.20 6.98
N LYS A 167 5.09 31.84 7.84
CA LYS A 167 4.18 32.90 7.44
C LYS A 167 4.97 34.17 7.09
N ARG A 168 4.59 34.83 6.01
CA ARG A 168 5.08 36.16 5.64
C ARG A 168 4.51 37.19 6.62
N THR A 169 5.37 37.91 7.29
CA THR A 169 5.01 39.01 8.20
C THR A 169 5.66 40.29 7.72
N VAL A 170 5.12 41.45 8.14
CA VAL A 170 5.72 42.77 7.85
C VAL A 170 7.18 42.82 8.34
N TRP A 171 7.41 42.27 9.55
CA TRP A 171 8.76 42.19 10.12
C TRP A 171 9.72 41.38 9.26
N TRP A 172 9.29 40.24 8.72
CA TRP A 172 10.11 39.47 7.81
C TRP A 172 10.45 40.27 6.54
N CYS A 173 9.48 41.01 5.97
CA CYS A 173 9.71 41.84 4.80
C CYS A 173 10.76 42.94 5.06
N ILE A 174 10.65 43.62 6.21
CA ILE A 174 11.63 44.65 6.62
C ILE A 174 13.03 44.04 6.77
N CYS A 175 13.16 42.95 7.51
CA CYS A 175 14.43 42.27 7.71
C CYS A 175 15.05 41.79 6.39
N TRP A 176 14.22 41.30 5.48
CA TRP A 176 14.69 40.84 4.18
C TRP A 176 15.23 42.01 3.34
N VAL A 177 14.51 43.14 3.29
CA VAL A 177 14.94 44.34 2.58
C VAL A 177 16.28 44.87 3.14
N VAL A 178 16.37 45.02 4.47
CA VAL A 178 17.59 45.48 5.14
C VAL A 178 18.79 44.56 4.83
N LYS A 179 18.56 43.25 4.88
CA LYS A 179 19.61 42.26 4.62
C LYS A 179 20.08 42.24 3.17
N ASN A 180 19.22 42.58 2.21
CA ASN A 180 19.51 42.51 0.79
C ASN A 180 19.68 43.89 0.13
N ALA A 181 19.37 44.98 0.83
CA ALA A 181 19.76 46.31 0.46
C ALA A 181 21.30 46.43 0.68
N ARG A 182 22.06 46.19 -0.38
CA ARG A 182 23.47 46.60 -0.38
C ARG A 182 23.48 48.13 -0.47
N LEU A 183 23.64 48.78 0.68
CA LEU A 183 24.16 50.14 0.78
C LEU A 183 25.68 50.06 0.64
#